data_ef0fb786ab6bfb07d5d2a3dab4b80fc5
#
_entry.id   ef0fb786ab6bfb07d5d2a3dab4b80fc5
#
_cell.length_a   1.000
_cell.length_b   1.000
_cell.length_c   1.000
_cell.angle_alpha   90.00
_cell.angle_beta   90.00
_cell.angle_gamma   90.00
#
_symmetry.space_group_name_H-M   'P 1'
#
loop_
_entity.id
_entity.type
_entity.pdbx_description
1 polymer ?
#
loop_
_entity_poly.entity_id
_entity_poly.type
_entity_poly.pdbx_seq_one_letter_code
_entity_poly.pdbx_strand_id
1 'polypeptide(L)'
;MLRSCLHASPGQDSVMTAASSPAPDSVLILGGGLMGLAIAHQLARSGITVTVLSRRRSEAAGFVAAGMLAPHAEGLSGSLLTLGQRSLERVPSWVGQIEADSGLPCGLRSTGIVVPFRSADERDHSPQPP
;
A
#
# COMPACT_ATOMS: atom_id res chain seq x y z
N MET A 1 41.85 6.22 -55.46
CA MET A 1 41.70 5.51 -54.18
C MET A 1 41.38 6.54 -53.11
N LEU A 2 40.09 6.74 -52.85
CA LEU A 2 39.63 7.60 -51.75
C LEU A 2 38.91 6.70 -50.74
N ARG A 3 39.44 6.63 -49.51
CA ARG A 3 38.77 6.02 -48.37
C ARG A 3 37.99 7.12 -47.62
N SER A 4 36.65 6.99 -47.64
CA SER A 4 35.76 7.82 -46.90
C SER A 4 35.60 7.21 -45.48
N CYS A 5 36.05 7.93 -44.45
CA CYS A 5 35.76 7.60 -43.07
C CYS A 5 34.41 8.17 -42.70
N LEU A 6 33.42 7.28 -42.47
CA LEU A 6 32.15 7.65 -41.86
C LEU A 6 32.35 7.78 -40.35
N HIS A 7 32.22 8.98 -39.86
CA HIS A 7 32.16 9.31 -38.42
C HIS A 7 30.71 9.09 -37.95
N ALA A 8 30.47 8.07 -37.15
CA ALA A 8 29.20 7.86 -36.48
C ALA A 8 29.19 8.72 -35.23
N SER A 9 28.31 9.70 -35.16
CA SER A 9 27.99 10.45 -33.95
C SER A 9 27.23 9.56 -32.98
N PRO A 10 27.56 9.57 -31.66
CA PRO A 10 26.76 8.85 -30.67
C PRO A 10 25.41 9.52 -30.53
N GLY A 11 24.34 8.72 -30.63
CA GLY A 11 22.97 9.15 -30.44
C GLY A 11 22.79 9.73 -29.04
N GLN A 12 22.19 10.90 -28.99
CA GLN A 12 21.65 11.48 -27.77
C GLN A 12 20.40 10.69 -27.41
N ASP A 13 20.53 9.84 -26.41
CA ASP A 13 19.36 9.26 -25.72
C ASP A 13 18.62 10.42 -25.05
N SER A 14 17.58 10.90 -25.71
CA SER A 14 16.60 11.82 -25.14
C SER A 14 15.85 11.08 -24.05
N VAL A 15 16.30 11.22 -22.81
CA VAL A 15 15.51 10.84 -21.65
C VAL A 15 14.25 11.69 -21.69
N MET A 16 13.13 11.09 -22.07
CA MET A 16 11.82 11.71 -21.94
C MET A 16 11.58 11.97 -20.47
N THR A 17 11.84 13.19 -20.03
CA THR A 17 11.38 13.67 -18.73
C THR A 17 9.86 13.66 -18.80
N ALA A 18 9.22 12.72 -18.12
CA ALA A 18 7.78 12.71 -17.98
C ALA A 18 7.38 14.06 -17.37
N ALA A 19 6.69 14.88 -18.14
CA ALA A 19 6.12 16.12 -17.63
C ALA A 19 5.18 15.73 -16.49
N SER A 20 5.49 16.13 -15.26
CA SER A 20 4.62 15.94 -14.12
C SER A 20 3.36 16.77 -14.38
N SER A 21 2.26 16.09 -14.67
CA SER A 21 0.96 16.75 -14.66
C SER A 21 0.76 17.41 -13.29
N PRO A 22 0.24 18.65 -13.24
CA PRO A 22 -0.07 19.28 -11.96
C PRO A 22 -1.01 18.36 -11.17
N ALA A 23 -0.80 18.31 -9.85
CA ALA A 23 -1.70 17.55 -8.98
C ALA A 23 -3.13 18.12 -9.11
N PRO A 24 -4.15 17.25 -9.09
CA PRO A 24 -5.53 17.72 -9.19
C PRO A 24 -5.90 18.54 -7.94
N ASP A 25 -6.66 19.60 -8.12
CA ASP A 25 -7.14 20.45 -7.02
C ASP A 25 -8.20 19.73 -6.16
N SER A 26 -8.89 18.76 -6.76
CA SER A 26 -9.92 17.98 -6.08
C SER A 26 -9.99 16.54 -6.60
N VAL A 27 -10.39 15.61 -5.72
CA VAL A 27 -10.54 14.19 -6.01
C VAL A 27 -11.87 13.69 -5.47
N LEU A 28 -12.60 12.93 -6.30
CA LEU A 28 -13.79 12.20 -5.89
C LEU A 28 -13.46 10.71 -5.70
N ILE A 29 -13.74 10.18 -4.51
CA ILE A 29 -13.54 8.77 -4.15
C ILE A 29 -14.91 8.08 -4.08
N LEU A 30 -15.07 7.01 -4.84
CA LEU A 30 -16.26 6.16 -4.81
C LEU A 30 -16.03 4.98 -3.89
N GLY A 31 -16.66 5.00 -2.71
CA GLY A 31 -16.57 3.98 -1.69
C GLY A 31 -15.95 4.46 -0.38
N GLY A 32 -16.73 4.46 0.70
CA GLY A 32 -16.34 4.87 2.06
C GLY A 32 -15.90 3.70 2.94
N GLY A 33 -15.34 2.64 2.36
CA GLY A 33 -14.67 1.57 3.09
C GLY A 33 -13.26 1.94 3.52
N LEU A 34 -12.54 1.01 4.18
CA LEU A 34 -11.20 1.25 4.72
C LEU A 34 -10.24 1.81 3.67
N MET A 35 -10.20 1.22 2.48
CA MET A 35 -9.29 1.66 1.41
C MET A 35 -9.62 3.07 0.91
N GLY A 36 -10.89 3.36 0.64
CA GLY A 36 -11.31 4.68 0.19
C GLY A 36 -11.02 5.78 1.23
N LEU A 37 -11.27 5.49 2.50
CA LEU A 37 -10.99 6.44 3.59
C LEU A 37 -9.48 6.62 3.83
N ALA A 38 -8.68 5.57 3.71
CA ALA A 38 -7.22 5.66 3.81
C ALA A 38 -6.63 6.56 2.72
N ILE A 39 -7.09 6.39 1.48
CA ILE A 39 -6.68 7.23 0.34
C ILE A 39 -7.15 8.68 0.57
N ALA A 40 -8.41 8.86 0.99
CA ALA A 40 -8.97 10.19 1.27
C ALA A 40 -8.14 10.93 2.34
N HIS A 41 -7.77 10.26 3.42
CA HIS A 41 -6.96 10.83 4.48
C HIS A 41 -5.59 11.29 3.96
N GLN A 42 -4.88 10.46 3.19
CA GLN A 42 -3.57 10.80 2.65
C GLN A 42 -3.64 11.98 1.65
N LEU A 43 -4.63 12.01 0.78
CA LEU A 43 -4.82 13.10 -0.17
C LEU A 43 -5.17 14.42 0.56
N ALA A 44 -6.05 14.36 1.55
CA ALA A 44 -6.40 15.52 2.36
C ALA A 44 -5.20 16.09 3.12
N ARG A 45 -4.34 15.23 3.69
CA ARG A 45 -3.07 15.66 4.30
C ARG A 45 -2.11 16.31 3.31
N SER A 46 -2.19 15.95 2.04
CA SER A 46 -1.43 16.59 0.95
C SER A 46 -2.05 17.90 0.44
N GLY A 47 -3.10 18.38 1.07
CA GLY A 47 -3.78 19.64 0.70
C GLY A 47 -4.78 19.52 -0.44
N ILE A 48 -5.10 18.30 -0.89
CA ILE A 48 -6.06 18.06 -1.96
C ILE A 48 -7.48 18.04 -1.38
N THR A 49 -8.42 18.76 -2.03
CA THR A 49 -9.83 18.67 -1.66
C THR A 49 -10.40 17.30 -2.01
N VAL A 50 -10.93 16.57 -1.03
CA VAL A 50 -11.44 15.22 -1.24
C VAL A 50 -12.92 15.12 -0.93
N THR A 51 -13.68 14.51 -1.84
CA THR A 51 -15.07 14.12 -1.62
C THR A 51 -15.19 12.61 -1.66
N VAL A 52 -15.80 12.01 -0.63
CA VAL A 52 -16.05 10.55 -0.57
C VAL A 52 -17.54 10.30 -0.72
N LEU A 53 -17.93 9.57 -1.76
CA LEU A 53 -19.30 9.09 -1.93
C LEU A 53 -19.40 7.63 -1.44
N SER A 54 -20.31 7.41 -0.50
CA SER A 54 -20.58 6.08 0.04
C SER A 54 -22.07 5.86 0.19
N ARG A 55 -22.58 4.78 -0.41
CA ARG A 55 -24.01 4.45 -0.35
C ARG A 55 -24.43 4.07 1.07
N ARG A 56 -23.71 3.13 1.68
CA ARG A 56 -23.94 2.62 3.03
C ARG A 56 -22.63 2.26 3.71
N ARG A 57 -22.16 3.14 4.56
CA ARG A 57 -20.89 2.91 5.28
C ARG A 57 -20.93 1.69 6.18
N SER A 58 -22.06 1.40 6.81
CA SER A 58 -22.24 0.24 7.70
C SER A 58 -22.10 -1.12 6.99
N GLU A 59 -22.17 -1.16 5.66
CA GLU A 59 -21.96 -2.38 4.86
C GLU A 59 -20.48 -2.56 4.47
N ALA A 60 -19.58 -1.67 4.86
CA ALA A 60 -18.17 -1.80 4.56
C ALA A 60 -17.56 -3.01 5.28
N ALA A 61 -16.79 -3.83 4.56
CA ALA A 61 -16.16 -5.04 5.09
C ALA A 61 -15.29 -4.80 6.34
N GLY A 62 -14.74 -3.60 6.51
CA GLY A 62 -13.98 -3.23 7.70
C GLY A 62 -14.76 -3.33 9.02
N PHE A 63 -16.10 -3.29 9.00
CA PHE A 63 -16.92 -3.45 10.21
C PHE A 63 -17.04 -4.90 10.69
N VAL A 64 -16.74 -5.87 9.82
CA VAL A 64 -16.78 -7.31 10.14
C VAL A 64 -15.41 -7.96 10.10
N ALA A 65 -14.38 -7.20 9.69
CA ALA A 65 -13.02 -7.70 9.63
C ALA A 65 -12.42 -7.84 11.03
N ALA A 66 -11.69 -8.94 11.26
CA ALA A 66 -10.99 -9.18 12.52
C ALA A 66 -9.80 -8.21 12.75
N GLY A 67 -9.34 -7.54 11.70
CA GLY A 67 -8.23 -6.59 11.78
C GLY A 67 -6.85 -7.24 11.92
N MET A 68 -6.72 -8.51 11.55
CA MET A 68 -5.44 -9.21 11.56
C MET A 68 -4.53 -8.71 10.44
N LEU A 69 -3.28 -8.39 10.77
CA LEU A 69 -2.25 -7.91 9.86
C LEU A 69 -1.06 -8.87 9.91
N ALA A 70 -1.18 -10.00 9.25
CA ALA A 70 -0.23 -11.10 9.38
C ALA A 70 0.05 -11.79 8.03
N PRO A 71 0.78 -11.15 7.10
CA PRO A 71 0.97 -11.66 5.75
C PRO A 71 1.55 -13.06 5.68
N HIS A 72 2.43 -13.45 6.62
CA HIS A 72 2.95 -14.82 6.71
C HIS A 72 1.88 -15.82 7.15
N ALA A 73 1.11 -15.49 8.17
CA ALA A 73 0.06 -16.37 8.69
C ALA A 73 -1.09 -16.57 7.71
N GLU A 74 -1.28 -15.61 6.80
CA GLU A 74 -2.26 -15.69 5.70
C GLU A 74 -1.75 -16.47 4.48
N GLY A 75 -0.54 -17.04 4.55
CA GLY A 75 0.05 -17.85 3.49
C GLY A 75 0.43 -17.05 2.23
N LEU A 76 0.63 -15.74 2.35
CA LEU A 76 1.09 -14.94 1.22
C LEU A 76 2.50 -15.34 0.78
N SER A 77 2.77 -15.26 -0.51
CA SER A 77 4.07 -15.62 -1.09
C SER A 77 4.49 -14.65 -2.20
N GLY A 78 5.77 -14.72 -2.59
CA GLY A 78 6.31 -13.92 -3.70
C GLY A 78 6.12 -12.40 -3.51
N SER A 79 5.77 -11.70 -4.58
CA SER A 79 5.60 -10.25 -4.58
C SER A 79 4.49 -9.75 -3.65
N LEU A 80 3.46 -10.56 -3.45
CA LEU A 80 2.36 -10.22 -2.55
C LEU A 80 2.80 -10.25 -1.08
N LEU A 81 3.62 -11.22 -0.69
CA LEU A 81 4.23 -11.25 0.64
C LEU A 81 5.13 -10.04 0.86
N THR A 82 5.99 -9.72 -0.12
CA THR A 82 6.85 -8.53 -0.05
C THR A 82 6.05 -7.24 0.12
N LEU A 83 4.95 -7.10 -0.61
CA LEU A 83 4.05 -5.96 -0.47
C LEU A 83 3.41 -5.91 0.92
N GLY A 84 2.94 -7.05 1.43
CA GLY A 84 2.35 -7.18 2.76
C GLY A 84 3.33 -6.81 3.87
N GLN A 85 4.57 -7.26 3.79
CA GLN A 85 5.64 -6.91 4.75
C GLN A 85 5.94 -5.41 4.75
N ARG A 86 6.14 -4.80 3.56
CA ARG A 86 6.36 -3.35 3.43
C ARG A 86 5.17 -2.53 3.93
N SER A 87 3.95 -3.04 3.75
CA SER A 87 2.75 -2.42 4.28
C SER A 87 2.75 -2.48 5.81
N LEU A 88 3.06 -3.64 6.38
CA LEU A 88 3.10 -3.86 7.82
C LEU A 88 4.11 -2.94 8.52
N GLU A 89 5.29 -2.72 7.94
CA GLU A 89 6.31 -1.79 8.44
C GLU A 89 5.79 -0.34 8.55
N ARG A 90 4.85 0.05 7.69
CA ARG A 90 4.29 1.41 7.65
C ARG A 90 3.08 1.61 8.55
N VAL A 91 2.40 0.52 8.92
CA VAL A 91 1.14 0.59 9.69
C VAL A 91 1.30 1.36 11.01
N PRO A 92 2.34 1.16 11.85
CA PRO A 92 2.44 1.89 13.12
C PRO A 92 2.50 3.41 12.94
N SER A 93 3.33 3.89 12.02
CA SER A 93 3.45 5.33 11.77
C SER A 93 2.19 5.93 11.14
N TRP A 94 1.55 5.20 10.24
CA TRP A 94 0.31 5.61 9.60
C TRP A 94 -0.86 5.65 10.60
N VAL A 95 -0.98 4.64 11.46
CA VAL A 95 -1.98 4.62 12.54
C VAL A 95 -1.77 5.79 13.50
N GLY A 96 -0.52 6.06 13.91
CA GLY A 96 -0.22 7.21 14.76
C GLY A 96 -0.62 8.55 14.13
N GLN A 97 -0.51 8.70 12.81
CA GLN A 97 -1.00 9.88 12.10
C GLN A 97 -2.53 10.00 12.16
N ILE A 98 -3.24 8.88 11.95
CA ILE A 98 -4.71 8.85 12.02
C ILE A 98 -5.17 9.19 13.44
N GLU A 99 -4.55 8.63 14.46
CA GLU A 99 -4.86 8.92 15.86
C GLU A 99 -4.62 10.39 16.21
N ALA A 100 -3.51 10.96 15.75
CA ALA A 100 -3.20 12.37 15.93
C ALA A 100 -4.23 13.29 15.25
N ASP A 101 -4.63 12.97 14.03
CA ASP A 101 -5.57 13.80 13.26
C ASP A 101 -7.03 13.64 13.72
N SER A 102 -7.41 12.46 14.22
CA SER A 102 -8.79 12.17 14.63
C SER A 102 -9.05 12.40 16.13
N GLY A 103 -8.01 12.36 16.96
CA GLY A 103 -8.13 12.33 18.43
C GLY A 103 -8.70 11.02 18.98
N LEU A 104 -8.80 9.97 18.16
CA LEU A 104 -9.39 8.68 18.51
C LEU A 104 -8.34 7.56 18.45
N PRO A 105 -8.30 6.65 19.45
CA PRO A 105 -7.39 5.52 19.42
C PRO A 105 -7.85 4.48 18.39
N CYS A 106 -6.94 3.99 17.55
CA CYS A 106 -7.19 2.91 16.61
C CYS A 106 -7.05 1.52 17.24
N GLY A 107 -6.40 1.42 18.39
CA GLY A 107 -6.23 0.16 19.12
C GLY A 107 -5.24 -0.79 18.47
N LEU A 108 -4.25 -0.30 17.72
CA LEU A 108 -3.19 -1.13 17.14
C LEU A 108 -2.43 -1.87 18.25
N ARG A 109 -2.27 -3.18 18.08
CA ARG A 109 -1.52 -4.04 19.02
C ARG A 109 -0.50 -4.86 18.27
N SER A 110 0.72 -4.94 18.79
CA SER A 110 1.81 -5.79 18.29
C SER A 110 2.02 -6.94 19.27
N THR A 111 1.13 -7.91 19.26
CA THR A 111 1.12 -9.05 20.18
C THR A 111 1.64 -10.35 19.58
N GLY A 112 2.02 -10.31 18.29
CA GLY A 112 2.32 -11.51 17.53
C GLY A 112 1.09 -12.30 17.13
N ILE A 113 1.31 -13.41 16.43
CA ILE A 113 0.26 -14.32 15.97
C ILE A 113 0.70 -15.77 16.18
N VAL A 114 -0.23 -16.62 16.55
CA VAL A 114 -0.02 -18.06 16.67
C VAL A 114 -0.73 -18.76 15.52
N VAL A 115 0.04 -19.53 14.76
CA VAL A 115 -0.47 -20.35 13.65
C VAL A 115 -0.42 -21.82 14.06
N PRO A 116 -1.56 -22.49 14.23
CA PRO A 116 -1.59 -23.92 14.52
C PRO A 116 -1.33 -24.73 13.25
N PHE A 117 -0.52 -25.75 13.34
CA PHE A 117 -0.28 -26.72 12.28
C PHE A 117 -0.80 -28.10 12.70
N ARG A 118 -1.32 -28.88 11.76
CA ARG A 118 -1.82 -30.24 12.00
C ARG A 118 -0.70 -31.28 12.08
N SER A 119 0.43 -30.99 11.44
CA SER A 119 1.61 -31.85 11.41
C SER A 119 2.90 -31.06 11.30
N ALA A 120 4.04 -31.72 11.60
CA ALA A 120 5.36 -31.12 11.39
C ALA A 120 5.63 -30.83 9.90
N ASP A 121 5.16 -31.70 9.02
CA ASP A 121 5.29 -31.56 7.57
C ASP A 121 4.58 -30.32 7.04
N GLU A 122 3.37 -30.03 7.51
CA GLU A 122 2.63 -28.81 7.17
C GLU A 122 3.38 -27.55 7.63
N ARG A 123 3.99 -27.57 8.83
CA ARG A 123 4.81 -26.48 9.35
C ARG A 123 6.03 -26.20 8.47
N ASP A 124 6.73 -27.27 8.05
CA ASP A 124 7.98 -27.14 7.31
C ASP A 124 7.78 -26.63 5.87
N HIS A 125 6.57 -26.79 5.33
CA HIS A 125 6.16 -26.25 4.02
C HIS A 125 5.49 -24.88 4.08
N SER A 126 5.24 -24.33 5.27
CA SER A 126 4.63 -23.01 5.43
C SER A 126 5.67 -21.90 5.31
N PRO A 127 5.28 -20.71 4.79
CA PRO A 127 6.16 -19.55 4.75
C PRO A 127 6.65 -19.20 6.16
N GLN A 128 7.96 -19.27 6.36
CA GLN A 128 8.56 -18.93 7.65
C GLN A 128 8.71 -17.39 7.77
N PRO A 129 8.48 -16.80 8.95
CA PRO A 129 8.81 -15.41 9.18
C PRO A 129 10.33 -15.21 9.10
N PRO A 130 10.80 -14.01 8.74
CA PRO A 130 12.21 -13.67 8.72
C PRO A 130 12.85 -13.70 10.09
#